data_6dbdbb560292f21fda76c2662d4d4ca3
#
_entry.id   6dbdbb560292f21fda76c2662d4d4ca3
#
_cell.length_a   1.000
_cell.length_b   1.000
_cell.length_c   1.000
_cell.angle_alpha   90.00
_cell.angle_beta   90.00
_cell.angle_gamma   90.00
#
_symmetry.space_group_name_H-M   'P 1'
#
loop_
_entity.id
_entity.type
_entity.pdbx_description
1 polymer ?
#
loop_
_entity_poly.entity_id
_entity_poly.type
_entity_poly.pdbx_seq_one_letter_code
_entity_poly.pdbx_strand_id
1 'polypeptide(L)'
;MDSSTCAEVERNGLWTLVRLEEFRQPARPAAEAVRRGLLGLWDRLRGSSNTAAEAVAEKDLCVLPEDLLKDVLPGDHFREVAAELRRLQGTVSNGGAGAVNGFAVLRAPGDGIASAIRAMAEEEGWPVPPPLKAEEILAGGEAFLESLLLNVDVPLAIPELESFYLRHHLGFGFLRRLLETLVVTGRRCLVGCNSWAWAFLSRSLGIDRVLKPVYALEAFDGERLQRWFGEAAVGAFQRGFSFRQADSGRYVLRAAPEIGSGSGCGDSEQEGEKQGAPVDVTDFLRHVAAYSRGLPGVAVAIWRFSLRFAYEAEVEEKAQKAAAVDRGATIWVKPWPRVTLPSLPAGRQVPLHLILHALLLHGRLDGRILQKILPLSGTDIIAGLATLVGCGVVEAAPDGSWQVSALGYPAVDDALRGEGYLAGAF
;
A
#
# COMPACT_ATOMS: atom_id res chain seq x y z
N MET A 1 2.29 -26.44 -29.96
CA MET A 1 2.24 -26.28 -28.51
C MET A 1 2.68 -24.84 -28.26
N ASP A 2 1.71 -23.98 -27.98
CA ASP A 2 1.85 -22.53 -28.05
C ASP A 2 2.72 -21.96 -26.93
N SER A 3 3.69 -21.14 -27.35
CA SER A 3 4.58 -20.37 -26.46
C SER A 3 3.83 -19.34 -25.57
N SER A 4 2.56 -19.07 -25.85
CA SER A 4 1.70 -18.17 -25.07
C SER A 4 1.23 -18.80 -23.75
N THR A 5 1.05 -20.10 -23.69
CA THR A 5 0.58 -20.80 -22.48
C THR A 5 1.66 -20.91 -21.40
N CYS A 6 2.95 -20.92 -21.79
CA CYS A 6 4.06 -20.95 -20.83
C CYS A 6 4.29 -19.57 -20.17
N ALA A 7 4.00 -18.48 -20.86
CA ALA A 7 4.17 -17.13 -20.35
C ALA A 7 3.04 -16.71 -19.36
N GLU A 8 1.87 -17.34 -19.44
CA GLU A 8 0.76 -17.08 -18.51
C GLU A 8 0.92 -17.83 -17.18
N VAL A 9 1.58 -18.99 -17.17
CA VAL A 9 1.81 -19.77 -15.93
C VAL A 9 2.88 -19.14 -15.04
N GLU A 10 3.82 -18.35 -15.60
CA GLU A 10 4.84 -17.63 -14.81
C GLU A 10 4.32 -16.32 -14.15
N ARG A 11 3.17 -15.78 -14.55
CA ARG A 11 2.59 -14.54 -14.00
C ARG A 11 1.77 -14.71 -12.73
N ASN A 12 1.77 -15.90 -12.11
CA ASN A 12 0.92 -16.19 -10.94
C ASN A 12 1.52 -15.78 -9.59
N GLY A 13 2.58 -14.97 -9.56
CA GLY A 13 3.13 -14.39 -8.34
C GLY A 13 2.20 -13.35 -7.73
N LEU A 14 2.07 -13.34 -6.41
CA LEU A 14 1.30 -12.30 -5.71
C LEU A 14 1.94 -10.90 -5.91
N TRP A 15 3.27 -10.84 -5.98
CA TRP A 15 4.10 -9.63 -6.02
C TRP A 15 4.73 -9.42 -7.39
N THR A 16 3.91 -9.21 -8.41
CA THR A 16 4.36 -9.01 -9.79
C THR A 16 4.60 -7.53 -10.06
N LEU A 17 5.74 -7.21 -10.70
CA LEU A 17 6.02 -5.89 -11.22
C LEU A 17 5.68 -5.84 -12.71
N VAL A 18 4.85 -4.86 -13.08
CA VAL A 18 4.43 -4.63 -14.48
C VAL A 18 5.02 -3.32 -14.99
N ARG A 19 5.13 -3.16 -16.31
CA ARG A 19 5.50 -1.87 -16.89
C ARG A 19 4.45 -0.83 -16.53
N LEU A 20 4.87 0.40 -16.28
CA LEU A 20 3.96 1.48 -15.89
C LEU A 20 2.83 1.69 -16.92
N GLU A 21 3.10 1.46 -18.21
CA GLU A 21 2.13 1.55 -19.29
C GLU A 21 1.04 0.46 -19.22
N GLU A 22 1.35 -0.66 -18.57
CA GLU A 22 0.46 -1.81 -18.38
C GLU A 22 -0.30 -1.73 -17.04
N PHE A 23 0.11 -0.84 -16.13
CA PHE A 23 -0.53 -0.69 -14.84
C PHE A 23 -2.00 -0.30 -14.99
N ARG A 24 -2.88 -1.04 -14.31
CA ARG A 24 -4.34 -0.79 -14.30
C ARG A 24 -4.87 -0.84 -12.88
N GLN A 25 -5.57 0.19 -12.49
CA GLN A 25 -6.26 0.23 -11.20
C GLN A 25 -7.50 -0.69 -11.23
N PRO A 26 -7.88 -1.31 -10.09
CA PRO A 26 -9.13 -2.04 -9.97
C PRO A 26 -10.32 -1.13 -10.29
N ALA A 27 -11.30 -1.68 -11.01
CA ALA A 27 -12.50 -0.93 -11.36
C ALA A 27 -13.27 -0.54 -10.09
N ARG A 28 -13.63 0.72 -9.97
CA ARG A 28 -14.57 1.15 -8.91
C ARG A 28 -15.93 0.51 -9.22
N PRO A 29 -16.60 -0.13 -8.24
CA PRO A 29 -17.94 -0.68 -8.45
C PRO A 29 -18.91 0.44 -8.81
N ALA A 30 -19.12 0.68 -10.09
CA ALA A 30 -19.91 1.79 -10.61
C ALA A 30 -21.41 1.71 -10.25
N ALA A 31 -21.89 0.54 -9.81
CA ALA A 31 -23.30 0.26 -9.62
C ALA A 31 -23.82 0.38 -8.17
N GLU A 32 -22.96 0.61 -7.18
CA GLU A 32 -23.36 0.43 -5.78
C GLU A 32 -24.05 1.62 -5.13
N ALA A 33 -23.85 2.84 -5.59
CA ALA A 33 -24.57 3.99 -5.05
C ALA A 33 -26.10 3.90 -5.35
N VAL A 34 -26.44 3.41 -6.54
CA VAL A 34 -27.85 3.21 -6.95
C VAL A 34 -28.42 1.93 -6.33
N ARG A 35 -27.63 0.86 -6.26
CA ARG A 35 -28.06 -0.43 -5.70
C ARG A 35 -28.24 -0.38 -4.18
N ARG A 36 -27.41 0.38 -3.44
CA ARG A 36 -27.57 0.60 -1.99
C ARG A 36 -28.88 1.31 -1.63
N GLY A 37 -29.29 2.30 -2.43
CA GLY A 37 -30.59 2.97 -2.26
C GLY A 37 -31.76 2.03 -2.45
N LEU A 38 -31.70 1.14 -3.43
CA LEU A 38 -32.76 0.21 -3.77
C LEU A 38 -32.78 -1.05 -2.88
N LEU A 39 -31.62 -1.65 -2.57
CA LEU A 39 -31.55 -2.86 -1.73
C LEU A 39 -31.87 -2.56 -0.26
N GLY A 40 -31.46 -1.43 0.27
CA GLY A 40 -31.84 -1.00 1.62
C GLY A 40 -33.35 -0.76 1.77
N LEU A 41 -34.05 -0.39 0.69
CA LEU A 41 -35.50 -0.32 0.64
C LEU A 41 -36.14 -1.72 0.52
N TRP A 42 -35.56 -2.62 -0.28
CA TRP A 42 -36.04 -3.99 -0.48
C TRP A 42 -35.85 -4.87 0.75
N ASP A 43 -34.73 -4.75 1.48
CA ASP A 43 -34.49 -5.48 2.74
C ASP A 43 -35.43 -5.02 3.85
N ARG A 44 -35.77 -3.73 3.90
CA ARG A 44 -36.80 -3.21 4.82
C ARG A 44 -38.22 -3.70 4.47
N LEU A 45 -38.50 -3.93 3.20
CA LEU A 45 -39.82 -4.39 2.75
C LEU A 45 -39.99 -5.92 2.81
N ARG A 46 -38.91 -6.67 2.77
CA ARG A 46 -38.95 -8.14 2.74
C ARG A 46 -38.90 -8.80 4.09
N GLY A 47 -38.96 -8.13 5.22
CA GLY A 47 -39.04 -8.77 6.55
C GLY A 47 -38.34 -10.14 6.60
N SER A 48 -37.06 -10.23 6.23
CA SER A 48 -36.37 -11.50 6.01
C SER A 48 -36.15 -12.22 7.35
N SER A 49 -37.09 -13.06 7.67
CA SER A 49 -36.86 -14.19 8.56
C SER A 49 -36.05 -15.25 7.77
N ASN A 50 -34.72 -15.18 7.81
CA ASN A 50 -33.90 -16.40 7.71
C ASN A 50 -32.49 -16.16 8.19
N THR A 51 -32.15 -16.88 9.27
CA THR A 51 -30.81 -17.11 9.81
C THR A 51 -29.97 -15.84 9.96
N ALA A 52 -30.40 -14.93 10.84
CA ALA A 52 -29.52 -14.00 11.51
C ALA A 52 -28.61 -14.81 12.45
N ALA A 53 -27.70 -15.61 11.89
CA ALA A 53 -26.62 -16.18 12.62
C ALA A 53 -25.75 -15.01 13.10
N GLU A 54 -25.94 -14.62 14.36
CA GLU A 54 -24.97 -13.88 15.15
C GLU A 54 -24.49 -12.51 14.59
N ALA A 55 -25.40 -11.62 14.22
CA ALA A 55 -25.04 -10.21 14.06
C ALA A 55 -24.67 -9.63 15.45
N VAL A 56 -23.48 -9.02 15.55
CA VAL A 56 -23.01 -8.38 16.78
C VAL A 56 -23.26 -6.88 16.69
N ALA A 57 -23.81 -6.30 17.75
CA ALA A 57 -24.04 -4.86 17.80
C ALA A 57 -22.68 -4.12 17.85
N GLU A 58 -22.55 -3.01 17.11
CA GLU A 58 -21.29 -2.25 17.00
C GLU A 58 -20.76 -1.77 18.36
N LYS A 59 -21.66 -1.49 19.30
CA LYS A 59 -21.31 -1.08 20.67
C LYS A 59 -20.56 -2.18 21.48
N ASP A 60 -20.72 -3.44 21.07
CA ASP A 60 -20.10 -4.59 21.72
C ASP A 60 -18.79 -5.00 21.04
N LEU A 61 -18.36 -4.22 20.03
CA LEU A 61 -17.14 -4.47 19.26
C LEU A 61 -16.01 -3.54 19.71
N CYS A 62 -14.89 -4.13 20.11
CA CYS A 62 -13.65 -3.45 20.47
C CYS A 62 -12.61 -3.54 19.34
N VAL A 63 -11.61 -2.66 19.38
CA VAL A 63 -10.43 -2.76 18.50
C VAL A 63 -9.67 -4.04 18.83
N LEU A 64 -9.17 -4.71 17.81
CA LEU A 64 -8.39 -5.94 17.98
C LEU A 64 -7.08 -5.62 18.75
N PRO A 65 -6.72 -6.41 19.77
CA PRO A 65 -5.44 -6.24 20.47
C PRO A 65 -4.25 -6.38 19.54
N GLU A 66 -3.17 -5.64 19.79
CA GLU A 66 -1.97 -5.61 18.94
C GLU A 66 -1.32 -7.00 18.76
N ASP A 67 -1.38 -7.86 19.78
CA ASP A 67 -0.82 -9.20 19.69
C ASP A 67 -1.60 -10.08 18.71
N LEU A 68 -2.93 -9.97 18.69
CA LEU A 68 -3.76 -10.66 17.70
C LEU A 68 -3.62 -10.03 16.32
N LEU A 69 -3.43 -8.71 16.23
CA LEU A 69 -3.20 -8.03 14.94
C LEU A 69 -1.96 -8.57 14.24
N LYS A 70 -0.87 -8.82 14.96
CA LYS A 70 0.36 -9.41 14.39
C LYS A 70 0.15 -10.78 13.76
N ASP A 71 -0.82 -11.53 14.28
CA ASP A 71 -1.13 -12.90 13.83
C ASP A 71 -2.08 -12.96 12.63
N VAL A 72 -2.75 -11.85 12.31
CA VAL A 72 -3.78 -11.79 11.26
C VAL A 72 -3.50 -10.76 10.18
N LEU A 73 -2.53 -9.89 10.39
CA LEU A 73 -2.08 -8.94 9.37
C LEU A 73 -0.96 -9.56 8.54
N PRO A 74 -0.93 -9.26 7.23
CA PRO A 74 0.22 -9.60 6.42
C PRO A 74 1.52 -9.07 7.02
N GLY A 75 2.53 -9.93 7.08
CA GLY A 75 3.89 -9.54 7.43
C GLY A 75 4.57 -8.75 6.33
N ASP A 76 5.85 -8.45 6.55
CA ASP A 76 6.68 -7.78 5.55
C ASP A 76 6.88 -8.68 4.33
N HIS A 77 6.57 -8.14 3.17
CA HIS A 77 6.66 -8.81 1.86
C HIS A 77 7.84 -8.31 1.00
N PHE A 78 8.73 -7.55 1.61
CA PHE A 78 9.85 -6.95 0.86
C PHE A 78 10.80 -7.98 0.23
N ARG A 79 10.89 -9.20 0.79
CA ARG A 79 11.74 -10.27 0.23
C ARG A 79 11.20 -10.81 -1.08
N GLU A 80 9.89 -10.99 -1.17
CA GLU A 80 9.21 -11.44 -2.38
C GLU A 80 9.33 -10.39 -3.48
N VAL A 81 9.12 -9.12 -3.13
CA VAL A 81 9.33 -7.99 -4.06
C VAL A 81 10.81 -7.89 -4.46
N ALA A 82 11.77 -8.13 -3.55
CA ALA A 82 13.19 -8.14 -3.88
C ALA A 82 13.55 -9.27 -4.86
N ALA A 83 12.93 -10.45 -4.71
CA ALA A 83 13.11 -11.55 -5.67
C ALA A 83 12.60 -11.16 -7.07
N GLU A 84 11.46 -10.49 -7.15
CA GLU A 84 10.91 -10.01 -8.42
C GLU A 84 11.80 -8.90 -9.05
N LEU A 85 12.35 -7.99 -8.24
CA LEU A 85 13.33 -7.00 -8.71
C LEU A 85 14.57 -7.65 -9.32
N ARG A 86 15.11 -8.72 -8.70
CA ARG A 86 16.25 -9.49 -9.26
C ARG A 86 15.87 -10.15 -10.60
N ARG A 87 14.68 -10.73 -10.67
CA ARG A 87 14.19 -11.33 -11.91
C ARG A 87 14.15 -10.29 -13.04
N LEU A 88 13.60 -9.10 -12.77
CA LEU A 88 13.55 -8.00 -13.74
C LEU A 88 14.95 -7.51 -14.13
N GLN A 89 15.85 -7.38 -13.16
CA GLN A 89 17.24 -6.97 -13.44
C GLN A 89 17.92 -7.88 -14.47
N GLY A 90 17.66 -9.19 -14.42
CA GLY A 90 18.19 -10.15 -15.40
C GLY A 90 17.58 -10.00 -16.80
N THR A 91 16.43 -9.35 -16.94
CA THR A 91 15.70 -9.19 -18.21
C THR A 91 15.86 -7.81 -18.85
N VAL A 92 16.21 -6.80 -18.06
CA VAL A 92 16.35 -5.42 -18.55
C VAL A 92 17.64 -5.26 -19.32
N SER A 93 17.52 -5.01 -20.63
CA SER A 93 18.64 -4.64 -21.49
C SER A 93 19.09 -3.20 -21.18
N ASN A 94 20.38 -2.94 -21.44
CA ASN A 94 20.98 -1.62 -21.23
C ASN A 94 20.16 -0.51 -21.92
N GLY A 95 19.99 0.61 -21.22
CA GLY A 95 19.33 1.79 -21.74
C GLY A 95 20.00 2.27 -23.03
N GLY A 96 19.20 2.80 -23.97
CA GLY A 96 19.71 3.41 -25.20
C GLY A 96 20.61 4.63 -24.91
N ALA A 97 21.26 5.15 -25.95
CA ALA A 97 22.10 6.33 -25.84
C ALA A 97 21.34 7.51 -25.19
N GLY A 98 21.93 8.12 -24.16
CA GLY A 98 21.34 9.22 -23.40
C GLY A 98 20.38 8.83 -22.28
N ALA A 99 20.23 7.54 -21.97
CA ALA A 99 19.46 7.02 -20.85
C ALA A 99 20.38 6.47 -19.76
N VAL A 100 19.87 6.42 -18.53
CA VAL A 100 20.52 5.76 -17.39
C VAL A 100 20.50 4.24 -17.64
N ASN A 101 21.62 3.59 -17.35
CA ASN A 101 21.71 2.14 -17.44
C ASN A 101 21.00 1.49 -16.22
N GLY A 102 19.76 1.03 -16.41
CA GLY A 102 18.97 0.44 -15.33
C GLY A 102 17.47 0.63 -15.52
N PHE A 103 16.74 0.68 -14.39
CA PHE A 103 15.29 0.88 -14.42
C PHE A 103 14.79 1.60 -13.17
N ALA A 104 13.60 2.16 -13.29
CA ALA A 104 12.90 2.78 -12.18
C ALA A 104 11.69 1.95 -11.73
N VAL A 105 11.38 2.00 -10.43
CA VAL A 105 10.18 1.39 -9.85
C VAL A 105 9.41 2.44 -9.08
N LEU A 106 8.14 2.63 -9.45
CA LEU A 106 7.27 3.56 -8.77
C LEU A 106 6.77 2.98 -7.45
N ARG A 107 6.73 3.86 -6.46
CA ARG A 107 6.37 3.54 -5.08
C ARG A 107 5.06 4.19 -4.70
N ALA A 108 4.32 3.49 -3.82
CA ALA A 108 3.12 3.97 -3.16
C ALA A 108 3.26 3.83 -1.63
N PRO A 109 2.41 4.47 -0.82
CA PRO A 109 2.45 4.32 0.63
C PRO A 109 2.35 2.86 1.07
N GLY A 110 3.31 2.39 1.86
CA GLY A 110 3.30 1.05 2.46
C GLY A 110 3.47 -0.13 1.50
N ASP A 111 3.98 0.08 0.29
CA ASP A 111 4.18 -0.98 -0.72
C ASP A 111 5.43 -1.86 -0.50
N GLY A 112 6.28 -1.51 0.44
CA GLY A 112 7.51 -2.25 0.76
C GLY A 112 8.62 -2.15 -0.28
N ILE A 113 8.43 -1.46 -1.42
CA ILE A 113 9.40 -1.40 -2.53
C ILE A 113 10.74 -0.79 -2.09
N ALA A 114 10.74 0.28 -1.28
CA ALA A 114 12.00 0.84 -0.80
C ALA A 114 12.80 -0.15 0.06
N SER A 115 12.11 -0.90 0.93
CA SER A 115 12.73 -1.96 1.74
C SER A 115 13.22 -3.11 0.87
N ALA A 116 12.47 -3.48 -0.17
CA ALA A 116 12.85 -4.50 -1.13
C ALA A 116 14.11 -4.11 -1.92
N ILE A 117 14.21 -2.85 -2.38
CA ILE A 117 15.41 -2.33 -3.06
C ILE A 117 16.61 -2.36 -2.11
N ARG A 118 16.45 -1.98 -0.84
CA ARG A 118 17.53 -2.03 0.16
C ARG A 118 17.98 -3.45 0.42
N ALA A 119 17.05 -4.39 0.63
CA ALA A 119 17.35 -5.80 0.87
C ALA A 119 18.07 -6.43 -0.33
N MET A 120 17.60 -6.17 -1.55
CA MET A 120 18.27 -6.62 -2.76
C MET A 120 19.68 -6.04 -2.88
N ALA A 121 19.85 -4.74 -2.62
CA ALA A 121 21.13 -4.08 -2.70
C ALA A 121 22.12 -4.65 -1.67
N GLU A 122 21.69 -4.94 -0.45
CA GLU A 122 22.49 -5.56 0.59
C GLU A 122 22.98 -6.95 0.17
N GLU A 123 22.09 -7.78 -0.35
CA GLU A 123 22.43 -9.13 -0.80
C GLU A 123 23.38 -9.14 -2.02
N GLU A 124 23.20 -8.19 -2.94
CA GLU A 124 24.03 -8.05 -4.14
C GLU A 124 25.32 -7.22 -3.91
N GLY A 125 25.51 -6.66 -2.71
CA GLY A 125 26.64 -5.80 -2.39
C GLY A 125 26.60 -4.44 -3.10
N TRP A 126 25.42 -3.93 -3.45
CA TRP A 126 25.28 -2.63 -4.11
C TRP A 126 25.24 -1.51 -3.07
N PRO A 127 25.98 -0.42 -3.26
CA PRO A 127 25.87 0.73 -2.39
C PRO A 127 24.50 1.36 -2.47
N VAL A 128 23.96 1.69 -1.29
CA VAL A 128 22.74 2.48 -1.11
C VAL A 128 23.18 3.80 -0.48
N PRO A 129 23.16 4.91 -1.24
CA PRO A 129 23.57 6.19 -0.68
C PRO A 129 22.55 6.66 0.38
N PRO A 130 23.03 7.27 1.47
CA PRO A 130 22.13 7.85 2.46
C PRO A 130 21.37 9.05 1.87
N PRO A 131 20.15 9.34 2.36
CA PRO A 131 19.44 10.53 1.96
C PRO A 131 20.23 11.77 2.33
N LEU A 132 20.25 12.78 1.44
CA LEU A 132 20.92 14.04 1.69
C LEU A 132 20.08 14.96 2.59
N LYS A 133 20.76 15.74 3.42
CA LYS A 133 20.10 16.82 4.16
C LYS A 133 19.67 17.94 3.22
N ALA A 134 18.62 18.67 3.60
CA ALA A 134 18.10 19.77 2.81
C ALA A 134 19.18 20.81 2.45
N GLU A 135 20.08 21.12 3.39
CA GLU A 135 21.19 22.06 3.20
C GLU A 135 22.19 21.55 2.15
N GLU A 136 22.47 20.27 2.13
CA GLU A 136 23.39 19.62 1.17
C GLU A 136 22.78 19.64 -0.25
N ILE A 137 21.47 19.37 -0.37
CA ILE A 137 20.76 19.46 -1.64
C ILE A 137 20.79 20.88 -2.20
N LEU A 138 20.52 21.88 -1.35
CA LEU A 138 20.52 23.28 -1.74
C LEU A 138 21.93 23.81 -2.06
N ALA A 139 22.95 23.28 -1.41
CA ALA A 139 24.36 23.58 -1.70
C ALA A 139 24.89 22.87 -2.96
N GLY A 140 24.11 21.94 -3.52
CA GLY A 140 24.45 21.24 -4.76
C GLY A 140 25.14 19.89 -4.59
N GLY A 141 25.41 19.42 -3.37
CA GLY A 141 25.83 18.05 -3.07
C GLY A 141 27.11 17.57 -3.75
N GLU A 142 28.12 18.44 -3.95
CA GLU A 142 29.33 18.12 -4.73
C GLU A 142 30.09 16.90 -4.19
N ALA A 143 30.35 16.85 -2.88
CA ALA A 143 31.04 15.74 -2.26
C ALA A 143 30.32 14.39 -2.48
N PHE A 144 28.98 14.42 -2.51
CA PHE A 144 28.20 13.22 -2.83
C PHE A 144 28.39 12.81 -4.29
N LEU A 145 28.30 13.75 -5.23
CA LEU A 145 28.50 13.46 -6.66
C LEU A 145 29.92 12.93 -6.93
N GLU A 146 30.94 13.50 -6.30
CA GLU A 146 32.31 13.00 -6.38
C GLU A 146 32.41 11.56 -5.86
N SER A 147 31.74 11.24 -4.75
CA SER A 147 31.71 9.88 -4.20
C SER A 147 31.12 8.85 -5.15
N LEU A 148 30.16 9.24 -5.99
CA LEU A 148 29.56 8.37 -6.99
C LEU A 148 30.53 8.03 -8.13
N LEU A 149 31.51 8.86 -8.41
CA LEU A 149 32.52 8.66 -9.46
C LEU A 149 33.62 7.68 -9.05
N LEU A 150 33.79 7.41 -7.75
CA LEU A 150 34.88 6.56 -7.25
C LEU A 150 34.72 5.07 -7.57
N ASN A 151 33.48 4.58 -7.78
CA ASN A 151 33.19 3.15 -7.99
C ASN A 151 32.10 2.95 -9.06
N VAL A 152 32.37 3.40 -10.28
CA VAL A 152 31.39 3.39 -11.38
C VAL A 152 31.01 1.98 -11.85
N ASP A 153 31.92 1.02 -11.68
CA ASP A 153 31.68 -0.38 -12.10
C ASP A 153 30.71 -1.13 -11.18
N VAL A 154 30.53 -0.66 -9.94
CA VAL A 154 29.58 -1.26 -8.99
C VAL A 154 28.20 -0.65 -9.20
N PRO A 155 27.14 -1.47 -9.45
CA PRO A 155 25.78 -0.96 -9.59
C PRO A 155 25.35 -0.16 -8.36
N LEU A 156 24.38 0.76 -8.54
CA LEU A 156 23.89 1.67 -7.50
C LEU A 156 22.41 1.44 -7.24
N ALA A 157 21.99 1.37 -6.00
CA ALA A 157 20.58 1.36 -5.62
C ALA A 157 20.18 2.68 -4.96
N ILE A 158 19.14 3.32 -5.49
CA ILE A 158 18.53 4.54 -4.95
C ILE A 158 17.07 4.22 -4.57
N PRO A 159 16.78 3.78 -3.34
CA PRO A 159 15.43 3.35 -2.96
C PRO A 159 14.39 4.47 -2.97
N GLU A 160 14.80 5.72 -2.78
CA GLU A 160 13.95 6.89 -2.56
C GLU A 160 14.52 8.12 -3.28
N LEU A 161 14.27 8.21 -4.60
CA LEU A 161 14.77 9.34 -5.41
C LEU A 161 14.26 10.69 -4.91
N GLU A 162 13.05 10.72 -4.34
CA GLU A 162 12.46 11.91 -3.76
C GLU A 162 13.24 12.51 -2.58
N SER A 163 14.15 11.76 -1.99
CA SER A 163 15.04 12.27 -0.94
C SER A 163 16.25 13.06 -1.47
N PHE A 164 16.40 13.14 -2.81
CA PHE A 164 17.52 13.80 -3.48
C PHE A 164 17.14 15.08 -4.19
N TYR A 165 15.97 15.64 -3.90
CA TYR A 165 15.58 16.98 -4.38
C TYR A 165 14.71 17.68 -3.33
N LEU A 166 14.54 18.98 -3.52
CA LEU A 166 13.56 19.78 -2.79
C LEU A 166 12.73 20.57 -3.79
N ARG A 167 11.43 20.73 -3.50
CA ARG A 167 10.55 21.63 -4.25
C ARG A 167 10.90 23.10 -3.95
N HIS A 168 12.09 23.49 -4.35
CA HIS A 168 12.67 24.82 -4.17
C HIS A 168 13.45 25.19 -5.45
N HIS A 169 13.57 26.48 -5.76
CA HIS A 169 14.23 26.91 -7.00
C HIS A 169 15.69 26.43 -7.14
N LEU A 170 16.40 26.26 -6.05
CA LEU A 170 17.74 25.67 -6.03
C LEU A 170 17.74 24.13 -5.89
N GLY A 171 16.60 23.53 -5.48
CA GLY A 171 16.52 22.14 -5.07
C GLY A 171 16.59 21.11 -6.22
N PHE A 172 16.49 21.56 -7.48
CA PHE A 172 16.60 20.67 -8.65
C PHE A 172 18.02 20.54 -9.19
N GLY A 173 18.91 21.46 -8.85
CA GLY A 173 20.27 21.51 -9.40
C GLY A 173 21.06 20.24 -9.08
N PHE A 174 20.94 19.75 -7.87
CA PHE A 174 21.58 18.51 -7.44
C PHE A 174 21.05 17.30 -8.20
N LEU A 175 19.71 17.10 -8.25
CA LEU A 175 19.13 15.94 -8.93
C LEU A 175 19.45 15.91 -10.43
N ARG A 176 19.47 17.09 -11.09
CA ARG A 176 19.88 17.18 -12.49
C ARG A 176 21.31 16.67 -12.70
N ARG A 177 22.26 17.15 -11.87
CA ARG A 177 23.66 16.69 -11.94
C ARG A 177 23.80 15.21 -11.62
N LEU A 178 23.06 14.70 -10.63
CA LEU A 178 23.01 13.28 -10.33
C LEU A 178 22.62 12.44 -11.56
N LEU A 179 21.53 12.81 -12.23
CA LEU A 179 21.07 12.12 -13.44
C LEU A 179 22.07 12.22 -14.58
N GLU A 180 22.66 13.39 -14.81
CA GLU A 180 23.73 13.61 -15.80
C GLU A 180 24.94 12.72 -15.50
N THR A 181 25.36 12.64 -14.23
CA THR A 181 26.46 11.77 -13.80
C THR A 181 26.17 10.31 -14.07
N LEU A 182 24.95 9.83 -13.76
CA LEU A 182 24.54 8.44 -14.02
C LEU A 182 24.52 8.12 -15.53
N VAL A 183 24.06 9.06 -16.36
CA VAL A 183 24.07 8.90 -17.82
C VAL A 183 25.49 8.86 -18.39
N VAL A 184 26.35 9.81 -17.96
CA VAL A 184 27.73 9.93 -18.47
C VAL A 184 28.60 8.74 -18.06
N THR A 185 28.46 8.28 -16.82
CA THR A 185 29.22 7.13 -16.32
C THR A 185 28.72 5.80 -16.87
N GLY A 186 27.49 5.74 -17.38
CA GLY A 186 26.86 4.47 -17.78
C GLY A 186 26.67 3.50 -16.60
N ARG A 187 26.79 3.98 -15.36
CA ARG A 187 26.67 3.17 -14.16
C ARG A 187 25.30 2.51 -14.09
N ARG A 188 25.27 1.19 -13.86
CA ARG A 188 24.00 0.48 -13.67
C ARG A 188 23.33 0.97 -12.39
N CYS A 189 22.02 1.24 -12.45
CA CYS A 189 21.28 1.65 -11.27
C CYS A 189 19.84 1.09 -11.22
N LEU A 190 19.35 0.91 -9.99
CA LEU A 190 17.96 0.65 -9.67
C LEU A 190 17.43 1.83 -8.86
N VAL A 191 16.36 2.45 -9.33
CA VAL A 191 15.80 3.67 -8.74
C VAL A 191 14.36 3.42 -8.28
N GLY A 192 14.10 3.55 -6.97
CA GLY A 192 12.75 3.68 -6.43
C GLY A 192 12.34 5.15 -6.41
N CYS A 193 11.15 5.47 -6.80
CA CYS A 193 10.62 6.84 -6.75
C CYS A 193 9.14 6.83 -6.38
N ASN A 194 8.76 7.70 -5.46
CA ASN A 194 7.36 7.96 -5.15
C ASN A 194 6.61 8.42 -6.41
N SER A 195 5.41 7.90 -6.65
CA SER A 195 4.63 8.16 -7.87
C SER A 195 4.28 9.64 -8.06
N TRP A 196 4.04 10.38 -6.99
CA TRP A 196 3.80 11.82 -7.03
C TRP A 196 5.07 12.61 -7.39
N ALA A 197 6.19 12.25 -6.76
CA ALA A 197 7.50 12.80 -7.12
C ALA A 197 7.84 12.49 -8.58
N TRP A 198 7.59 11.25 -9.01
CA TRP A 198 7.81 10.84 -10.40
C TRP A 198 7.06 11.73 -11.39
N ALA A 199 5.74 11.90 -11.19
CA ALA A 199 4.94 12.74 -12.08
C ALA A 199 5.45 14.20 -12.11
N PHE A 200 5.79 14.74 -10.94
CA PHE A 200 6.33 16.11 -10.81
C PHE A 200 7.70 16.25 -11.48
N LEU A 201 8.63 15.33 -11.25
CA LEU A 201 9.97 15.36 -11.81
C LEU A 201 9.97 15.04 -13.31
N SER A 202 9.07 14.19 -13.78
CA SER A 202 8.88 13.95 -15.23
C SER A 202 8.47 15.23 -15.93
N ARG A 203 7.57 16.01 -15.34
CA ARG A 203 7.14 17.29 -15.91
C ARG A 203 8.21 18.38 -15.80
N SER A 204 8.97 18.40 -14.70
CA SER A 204 9.93 19.49 -14.40
C SER A 204 11.32 19.23 -14.99
N LEU A 205 11.78 17.99 -15.00
CA LEU A 205 13.15 17.60 -15.40
C LEU A 205 13.18 16.58 -16.54
N GLY A 206 12.04 15.99 -16.94
CA GLY A 206 11.99 14.95 -17.99
C GLY A 206 12.63 13.63 -17.55
N ILE A 207 12.56 13.28 -16.26
CA ILE A 207 13.20 12.05 -15.75
C ILE A 207 12.67 10.78 -16.41
N ASP A 208 11.42 10.80 -16.87
CA ASP A 208 10.76 9.72 -17.63
C ASP A 208 11.44 9.43 -18.97
N ARG A 209 12.26 10.35 -19.49
CA ARG A 209 13.07 10.17 -20.72
C ARG A 209 14.42 9.52 -20.43
N VAL A 210 14.93 9.72 -19.23
CA VAL A 210 16.28 9.31 -18.80
C VAL A 210 16.26 7.99 -18.04
N LEU A 211 15.27 7.80 -17.16
CA LEU A 211 15.09 6.59 -16.34
C LEU A 211 14.04 5.67 -17.00
N LYS A 212 14.48 4.74 -17.83
CA LYS A 212 13.63 3.77 -18.51
C LYS A 212 14.29 2.38 -18.48
N PRO A 213 13.52 1.29 -18.45
CA PRO A 213 12.05 1.22 -18.32
C PRO A 213 11.56 1.57 -16.88
N VAL A 214 10.24 1.82 -16.74
CA VAL A 214 9.60 2.14 -15.47
C VAL A 214 8.61 1.04 -15.13
N TYR A 215 8.68 0.53 -13.92
CA TYR A 215 7.81 -0.50 -13.39
C TYR A 215 6.98 0.00 -12.22
N ALA A 216 5.88 -0.67 -11.97
CA ALA A 216 5.04 -0.49 -10.78
C ALA A 216 4.60 -1.86 -10.28
N LEU A 217 4.34 -1.98 -9.00
CA LEU A 217 3.69 -3.16 -8.44
C LEU A 217 2.29 -3.27 -9.04
N GLU A 218 1.95 -4.44 -9.57
CA GLU A 218 0.64 -4.69 -10.14
C GLU A 218 -0.45 -4.50 -9.09
N ALA A 219 -1.53 -3.80 -9.45
CA ALA A 219 -2.58 -3.47 -8.51
C ALA A 219 -3.28 -4.72 -7.95
N PHE A 220 -3.53 -4.70 -6.66
CA PHE A 220 -4.24 -5.77 -5.95
C PHE A 220 -5.75 -5.62 -6.17
N ASP A 221 -6.34 -6.55 -6.88
CA ASP A 221 -7.79 -6.72 -6.96
C ASP A 221 -8.32 -7.50 -5.74
N GLY A 222 -9.63 -7.78 -5.73
CA GLY A 222 -10.24 -8.51 -4.63
C GLY A 222 -9.72 -9.94 -4.46
N GLU A 223 -9.35 -10.61 -5.55
CA GLU A 223 -8.84 -12.00 -5.51
C GLU A 223 -7.43 -12.04 -4.94
N ARG A 224 -6.56 -11.13 -5.36
CA ARG A 224 -5.21 -10.99 -4.79
C ARG A 224 -5.25 -10.63 -3.31
N LEU A 225 -6.15 -9.72 -2.90
CA LEU A 225 -6.34 -9.38 -1.49
C LEU A 225 -6.84 -10.57 -0.69
N GLN A 226 -7.80 -11.33 -1.22
CA GLN A 226 -8.32 -12.53 -0.56
C GLN A 226 -7.21 -13.56 -0.35
N ARG A 227 -6.38 -13.80 -1.38
CA ARG A 227 -5.25 -14.72 -1.28
C ARG A 227 -4.24 -14.22 -0.25
N TRP A 228 -3.82 -12.96 -0.34
CA TRP A 228 -2.81 -12.38 0.56
C TRP A 228 -3.24 -12.36 2.02
N PHE A 229 -4.45 -11.88 2.30
CA PHE A 229 -4.98 -11.85 3.66
C PHE A 229 -5.27 -13.28 4.18
N GLY A 230 -5.69 -14.18 3.30
CA GLY A 230 -5.87 -15.60 3.64
C GLY A 230 -4.56 -16.28 4.02
N GLU A 231 -3.50 -16.07 3.24
CA GLU A 231 -2.14 -16.56 3.54
C GLU A 231 -1.62 -16.02 4.88
N ALA A 232 -1.82 -14.73 5.14
CA ALA A 232 -1.44 -14.10 6.41
C ALA A 232 -2.22 -14.66 7.61
N ALA A 233 -3.48 -15.02 7.41
CA ALA A 233 -4.37 -15.50 8.45
C ALA A 233 -4.27 -17.03 8.71
N VAL A 234 -3.40 -17.79 8.02
CA VAL A 234 -3.29 -19.25 8.16
C VAL A 234 -3.10 -19.66 9.62
N GLY A 235 -2.19 -18.99 10.35
CA GLY A 235 -1.97 -19.29 11.77
C GLY A 235 -3.19 -19.02 12.65
N ALA A 236 -4.00 -18.01 12.31
CA ALA A 236 -5.26 -17.73 12.99
C ALA A 236 -6.31 -18.81 12.69
N PHE A 237 -6.44 -19.23 11.44
CA PHE A 237 -7.34 -20.32 11.05
C PHE A 237 -6.99 -21.63 11.76
N GLN A 238 -5.71 -21.99 11.85
CA GLN A 238 -5.25 -23.17 12.56
C GLN A 238 -5.60 -23.15 14.06
N ARG A 239 -5.68 -21.95 14.67
CA ARG A 239 -6.16 -21.76 16.04
C ARG A 239 -7.68 -21.67 16.15
N GLY A 240 -8.40 -21.93 15.06
CA GLY A 240 -9.86 -21.94 15.02
C GLY A 240 -10.52 -20.56 14.88
N PHE A 241 -9.76 -19.48 14.59
CA PHE A 241 -10.36 -18.17 14.32
C PHE A 241 -11.13 -18.17 13.00
N SER A 242 -12.21 -17.41 12.95
CA SER A 242 -12.98 -17.14 11.74
C SER A 242 -13.13 -15.65 11.51
N PHE A 243 -13.20 -15.22 10.25
CA PHE A 243 -13.38 -13.81 9.89
C PHE A 243 -14.77 -13.60 9.32
N ARG A 244 -15.64 -12.91 10.08
CA ARG A 244 -17.04 -12.71 9.72
C ARG A 244 -17.41 -11.23 9.71
N GLN A 245 -18.31 -10.85 8.84
CA GLN A 245 -18.87 -9.50 8.78
C GLN A 245 -19.86 -9.28 9.93
N ALA A 246 -19.73 -8.17 10.65
CA ALA A 246 -20.43 -7.94 11.92
C ALA A 246 -21.96 -7.81 11.78
N ASP A 247 -22.47 -7.36 10.64
CA ASP A 247 -23.91 -7.15 10.40
C ASP A 247 -24.63 -8.38 9.82
N SER A 248 -23.92 -9.27 9.16
CA SER A 248 -24.50 -10.39 8.42
C SER A 248 -24.01 -11.76 8.86
N GLY A 249 -22.95 -11.83 9.69
CA GLY A 249 -22.31 -13.09 10.07
C GLY A 249 -21.63 -13.83 8.92
N ARG A 250 -21.65 -13.28 7.69
CA ARG A 250 -21.04 -13.91 6.51
C ARG A 250 -19.51 -13.91 6.60
N TYR A 251 -18.89 -14.97 6.11
CA TYR A 251 -17.44 -15.06 6.05
C TYR A 251 -16.87 -13.99 5.11
N VAL A 252 -15.84 -13.28 5.58
CA VAL A 252 -15.03 -12.35 4.77
C VAL A 252 -13.78 -13.02 4.24
N LEU A 253 -13.14 -13.83 5.08
CA LEU A 253 -12.05 -14.74 4.68
C LEU A 253 -12.43 -16.16 5.07
N ARG A 254 -12.05 -17.14 4.23
CA ARG A 254 -12.18 -18.58 4.52
C ARG A 254 -10.80 -19.21 4.50
N ALA A 255 -10.61 -20.23 5.32
CA ALA A 255 -9.41 -21.07 5.23
C ALA A 255 -9.33 -21.69 3.84
N ALA A 256 -8.13 -21.71 3.25
CA ALA A 256 -7.92 -22.47 2.02
C ALA A 256 -8.25 -23.93 2.27
N PRO A 257 -8.97 -24.63 1.36
CA PRO A 257 -9.18 -26.05 1.50
C PRO A 257 -7.82 -26.75 1.54
N GLU A 258 -7.59 -27.59 2.56
CA GLU A 258 -6.37 -28.39 2.64
C GLU A 258 -6.30 -29.30 1.42
N ILE A 259 -5.32 -29.07 0.56
CA ILE A 259 -5.01 -29.98 -0.55
C ILE A 259 -4.28 -31.17 0.04
N GLY A 260 -5.03 -32.22 0.35
CA GLY A 260 -4.52 -33.59 0.52
C GLY A 260 -4.14 -34.05 1.92
N SER A 261 -5.07 -34.63 2.61
CA SER A 261 -4.81 -35.88 3.33
C SER A 261 -6.02 -36.78 3.15
N GLY A 262 -5.77 -37.88 2.45
CA GLY A 262 -6.78 -38.83 2.08
C GLY A 262 -7.33 -39.63 3.26
N SER A 263 -8.52 -40.21 3.01
CA SER A 263 -9.06 -41.39 3.65
C SER A 263 -9.57 -41.24 5.08
N GLY A 264 -10.84 -40.98 5.17
CA GLY A 264 -11.64 -41.19 6.38
C GLY A 264 -13.10 -41.27 5.98
N CYS A 265 -13.60 -42.49 5.72
CA CYS A 265 -15.01 -42.78 5.50
C CYS A 265 -15.80 -42.43 6.76
N GLY A 266 -16.78 -41.55 6.66
CA GLY A 266 -17.69 -41.24 7.76
C GLY A 266 -18.89 -40.52 7.20
N ASP A 267 -19.98 -41.26 6.98
CA ASP A 267 -21.29 -40.77 6.56
C ASP A 267 -21.84 -39.73 7.52
N SER A 268 -22.05 -38.52 7.03
CA SER A 268 -23.06 -37.60 7.53
C SER A 268 -23.51 -36.69 6.40
N GLU A 269 -24.72 -36.98 5.94
CA GLU A 269 -25.47 -36.17 5.01
C GLU A 269 -25.69 -34.74 5.61
N GLN A 270 -24.90 -33.77 5.15
CA GLN A 270 -25.25 -32.36 5.26
C GLN A 270 -24.97 -31.68 3.91
N GLU A 271 -26.02 -31.09 3.37
CA GLU A 271 -26.22 -30.29 2.19
C GLU A 271 -24.97 -29.95 1.36
N GLY A 272 -24.97 -30.50 0.14
CA GLY A 272 -23.89 -30.44 -0.84
C GLY A 272 -23.50 -29.03 -1.28
N GLU A 273 -22.50 -28.44 -0.63
CA GLU A 273 -21.68 -27.41 -1.26
C GLU A 273 -20.65 -28.10 -2.15
N LYS A 274 -20.78 -27.90 -3.46
CA LYS A 274 -19.90 -28.44 -4.49
C LYS A 274 -18.44 -28.12 -4.16
N GLN A 275 -17.66 -29.11 -3.75
CA GLN A 275 -16.21 -29.04 -3.66
C GLN A 275 -15.66 -28.68 -5.03
N GLY A 276 -14.94 -27.55 -5.13
CA GLY A 276 -14.20 -27.16 -6.34
C GLY A 276 -14.70 -25.90 -7.06
N ALA A 277 -15.72 -25.18 -6.54
CA ALA A 277 -16.05 -23.87 -7.08
C ALA A 277 -15.00 -22.83 -6.61
N PRO A 278 -14.54 -21.91 -7.48
CA PRO A 278 -13.67 -20.81 -7.07
C PRO A 278 -14.36 -20.06 -5.92
N VAL A 279 -13.63 -19.83 -4.82
CA VAL A 279 -14.16 -19.12 -3.65
C VAL A 279 -14.52 -17.70 -4.11
N ASP A 280 -15.82 -17.39 -4.15
CA ASP A 280 -16.26 -16.06 -4.62
C ASP A 280 -15.71 -14.96 -3.71
N VAL A 281 -15.10 -13.96 -4.34
CA VAL A 281 -14.52 -12.80 -3.66
C VAL A 281 -15.62 -12.02 -2.96
N THR A 282 -15.44 -11.76 -1.68
CA THR A 282 -16.45 -11.03 -0.91
C THR A 282 -16.56 -9.57 -1.35
N ASP A 283 -17.76 -9.02 -1.26
CA ASP A 283 -17.99 -7.61 -1.60
C ASP A 283 -17.12 -6.66 -0.77
N PHE A 284 -16.84 -7.02 0.48
CA PHE A 284 -15.94 -6.25 1.33
C PHE A 284 -14.53 -6.10 0.70
N LEU A 285 -13.93 -7.19 0.26
CA LEU A 285 -12.58 -7.18 -0.36
C LEU A 285 -12.58 -6.46 -1.72
N ARG A 286 -13.67 -6.57 -2.50
CA ARG A 286 -13.83 -5.78 -3.73
C ARG A 286 -13.84 -4.28 -3.44
N HIS A 287 -14.51 -3.85 -2.35
CA HIS A 287 -14.50 -2.45 -1.92
C HIS A 287 -13.12 -2.00 -1.43
N VAL A 288 -12.43 -2.83 -0.64
CA VAL A 288 -11.07 -2.56 -0.20
C VAL A 288 -10.14 -2.38 -1.40
N ALA A 289 -10.20 -3.28 -2.40
CA ALA A 289 -9.41 -3.18 -3.62
C ALA A 289 -9.68 -1.88 -4.39
N ALA A 290 -10.96 -1.55 -4.57
CA ALA A 290 -11.36 -0.35 -5.30
C ALA A 290 -10.98 0.95 -4.58
N TYR A 291 -11.20 1.03 -3.26
CA TYR A 291 -10.88 2.22 -2.49
C TYR A 291 -9.36 2.41 -2.30
N SER A 292 -8.63 1.32 -2.05
CA SER A 292 -7.16 1.35 -1.98
C SER A 292 -6.52 1.58 -3.35
N ARG A 293 -7.31 1.54 -4.45
CA ARG A 293 -6.81 1.57 -5.83
C ARG A 293 -5.84 0.44 -6.16
N GLY A 294 -5.94 -0.65 -5.43
CA GLY A 294 -5.04 -1.80 -5.52
C GLY A 294 -3.68 -1.58 -4.85
N LEU A 295 -3.51 -0.52 -4.06
CA LEU A 295 -2.27 -0.26 -3.32
C LEU A 295 -2.22 -1.12 -2.05
N PRO A 296 -1.26 -2.05 -1.93
CA PRO A 296 -1.25 -3.03 -0.84
C PRO A 296 -1.13 -2.39 0.54
N GLY A 297 -0.30 -1.36 0.72
CA GLY A 297 -0.17 -0.68 2.00
C GLY A 297 -1.45 0.00 2.46
N VAL A 298 -2.20 0.60 1.53
CA VAL A 298 -3.52 1.20 1.81
C VAL A 298 -4.53 0.10 2.13
N ALA A 299 -4.52 -1.00 1.37
CA ALA A 299 -5.44 -2.13 1.60
C ALA A 299 -5.24 -2.76 2.98
N VAL A 300 -4.00 -2.99 3.42
CA VAL A 300 -3.67 -3.49 4.76
C VAL A 300 -4.12 -2.50 5.84
N ALA A 301 -3.92 -1.20 5.64
CA ALA A 301 -4.36 -0.20 6.59
C ALA A 301 -5.89 -0.20 6.77
N ILE A 302 -6.65 -0.33 5.66
CA ILE A 302 -8.12 -0.46 5.72
C ILE A 302 -8.52 -1.78 6.39
N TRP A 303 -7.85 -2.88 6.04
CA TRP A 303 -8.09 -4.19 6.65
C TRP A 303 -7.90 -4.10 8.16
N ARG A 304 -6.73 -3.64 8.64
CA ARG A 304 -6.45 -3.43 10.06
C ARG A 304 -7.51 -2.57 10.74
N PHE A 305 -7.88 -1.45 10.11
CA PHE A 305 -8.89 -0.53 10.64
C PHE A 305 -10.29 -1.16 10.75
N SER A 306 -10.58 -2.18 9.95
CA SER A 306 -11.89 -2.84 9.91
C SER A 306 -12.04 -4.00 10.90
N LEU A 307 -10.91 -4.57 11.38
CA LEU A 307 -10.93 -5.71 12.30
C LEU A 307 -11.41 -5.33 13.70
N ARG A 308 -12.28 -6.17 14.27
CA ARG A 308 -12.88 -5.98 15.58
C ARG A 308 -12.94 -7.31 16.34
N PHE A 309 -13.03 -7.20 17.64
CA PHE A 309 -13.27 -8.32 18.55
C PHE A 309 -14.53 -8.05 19.36
N ALA A 310 -15.37 -9.06 19.57
CA ALA A 310 -16.53 -8.91 20.47
C ALA A 310 -16.05 -9.03 21.92
N TYR A 311 -16.39 -8.04 22.72
CA TYR A 311 -16.16 -8.09 24.16
C TYR A 311 -17.26 -8.96 24.79
N GLU A 312 -16.96 -10.21 25.11
CA GLU A 312 -17.81 -11.01 25.99
C GLU A 312 -17.48 -10.60 27.43
N ALA A 313 -18.46 -10.06 28.15
CA ALA A 313 -18.31 -9.65 29.57
C ALA A 313 -17.84 -10.78 30.51
N GLU A 314 -17.89 -12.02 30.06
CA GLU A 314 -17.37 -13.19 30.79
C GLU A 314 -15.85 -13.40 30.66
N VAL A 315 -15.15 -12.56 29.86
CA VAL A 315 -13.70 -12.75 29.59
C VAL A 315 -12.84 -12.23 30.73
N GLU A 316 -13.34 -11.32 31.59
CA GLU A 316 -12.57 -10.90 32.77
C GLU A 316 -12.28 -12.07 33.74
N GLU A 317 -13.17 -13.04 33.84
CA GLU A 317 -12.96 -14.24 34.65
C GLU A 317 -12.14 -15.32 33.93
N LYS A 318 -12.14 -15.31 32.59
CA LYS A 318 -11.41 -16.27 31.74
C LYS A 318 -10.05 -15.75 31.24
N ALA A 319 -9.77 -14.45 31.28
CA ALA A 319 -8.45 -13.89 30.93
C ALA A 319 -7.34 -14.35 31.92
N GLN A 320 -7.70 -14.81 33.12
CA GLN A 320 -6.77 -15.49 34.03
C GLN A 320 -6.49 -16.95 33.66
N LYS A 321 -7.22 -17.54 32.70
CA LYS A 321 -6.94 -18.88 32.16
C LYS A 321 -6.43 -18.74 30.73
N ALA A 322 -5.11 -18.62 30.58
CA ALA A 322 -4.39 -18.62 29.31
C ALA A 322 -4.65 -19.85 28.42
N ALA A 323 -5.56 -20.73 28.79
CA ALA A 323 -5.99 -21.91 28.06
C ALA A 323 -7.28 -21.73 27.24
N ALA A 324 -7.91 -20.54 27.24
CA ALA A 324 -9.18 -20.30 26.53
C ALA A 324 -9.02 -19.75 25.09
N VAL A 325 -7.79 -19.50 24.63
CA VAL A 325 -7.48 -19.09 23.26
C VAL A 325 -7.68 -20.25 22.26
N ASP A 326 -7.87 -21.46 22.76
CA ASP A 326 -7.93 -22.70 21.97
C ASP A 326 -9.34 -23.08 21.47
N ARG A 327 -10.34 -22.22 21.65
CA ARG A 327 -11.69 -22.43 21.13
C ARG A 327 -12.04 -21.31 20.17
N GLY A 328 -12.08 -21.62 18.88
CA GLY A 328 -12.36 -20.78 17.73
C GLY A 328 -13.14 -19.48 18.02
N ALA A 329 -12.41 -18.39 18.16
CA ALA A 329 -13.00 -17.07 18.34
C ALA A 329 -13.31 -16.43 16.97
N THR A 330 -14.37 -15.62 16.91
CA THR A 330 -14.69 -14.88 15.68
C THR A 330 -14.03 -13.50 15.71
N ILE A 331 -13.25 -13.22 14.68
CA ILE A 331 -12.77 -11.87 14.37
C ILE A 331 -13.82 -11.21 13.46
N TRP A 332 -14.39 -10.14 13.97
CA TRP A 332 -15.43 -9.41 13.28
C TRP A 332 -14.83 -8.37 12.33
N VAL A 333 -15.40 -8.26 11.15
CA VAL A 333 -15.04 -7.24 10.15
C VAL A 333 -16.16 -6.22 10.06
N LYS A 334 -15.85 -4.95 10.25
CA LYS A 334 -16.84 -3.88 10.06
C LYS A 334 -17.42 -3.94 8.66
N PRO A 335 -18.76 -3.88 8.49
CA PRO A 335 -19.38 -3.78 7.17
C PRO A 335 -18.89 -2.50 6.48
N TRP A 336 -18.62 -2.60 5.18
CA TRP A 336 -18.07 -1.47 4.41
C TRP A 336 -18.83 -0.13 4.62
N PRO A 337 -20.18 -0.07 4.63
CA PRO A 337 -20.88 1.19 4.87
C PRO A 337 -20.65 1.85 6.23
N ARG A 338 -20.09 1.09 7.21
CA ARG A 338 -19.75 1.58 8.55
C ARG A 338 -18.26 1.85 8.74
N VAL A 339 -17.44 1.61 7.72
CA VAL A 339 -16.02 1.95 7.73
C VAL A 339 -15.89 3.46 7.51
N THR A 340 -15.62 4.21 8.58
CA THR A 340 -15.40 5.65 8.51
C THR A 340 -13.91 5.91 8.29
N LEU A 341 -13.55 6.21 7.06
CA LEU A 341 -12.17 6.49 6.67
C LEU A 341 -11.84 7.98 6.83
N PRO A 342 -10.55 8.35 7.01
CA PRO A 342 -10.12 9.72 7.08
C PRO A 342 -10.60 10.54 5.89
N SER A 343 -10.99 11.78 6.13
CA SER A 343 -11.43 12.72 5.09
C SER A 343 -10.92 14.12 5.38
N LEU A 344 -10.75 14.91 4.33
CA LEU A 344 -10.36 16.31 4.48
C LEU A 344 -11.54 17.16 4.96
N PRO A 345 -11.27 18.28 5.67
CA PRO A 345 -12.29 19.25 6.01
C PRO A 345 -12.98 19.79 4.76
N ALA A 346 -14.27 20.06 4.85
CA ALA A 346 -15.04 20.60 3.75
C ALA A 346 -14.56 21.99 3.32
N GLY A 347 -14.61 22.26 2.02
CA GLY A 347 -14.23 23.54 1.43
C GLY A 347 -12.77 23.58 0.95
N ARG A 348 -12.49 24.60 0.10
CA ARG A 348 -11.16 24.80 -0.48
C ARG A 348 -10.20 25.39 0.55
N GLN A 349 -9.27 24.60 1.04
CA GLN A 349 -8.26 25.00 2.03
C GLN A 349 -6.86 24.93 1.40
N VAL A 350 -6.51 25.95 0.64
CA VAL A 350 -5.22 26.04 -0.08
C VAL A 350 -4.01 25.74 0.79
N PRO A 351 -3.89 26.23 2.05
CA PRO A 351 -2.75 25.90 2.89
C PRO A 351 -2.62 24.40 3.16
N LEU A 352 -3.73 23.70 3.42
CA LEU A 352 -3.72 22.25 3.67
C LEU A 352 -3.31 21.48 2.42
N HIS A 353 -3.83 21.85 1.25
CA HIS A 353 -3.45 21.22 -0.02
C HIS A 353 -1.97 21.42 -0.36
N LEU A 354 -1.38 22.59 -0.05
CA LEU A 354 0.05 22.82 -0.25
C LEU A 354 0.90 21.94 0.65
N ILE A 355 0.52 21.77 1.94
CA ILE A 355 1.20 20.90 2.88
C ILE A 355 1.10 19.44 2.40
N LEU A 356 -0.11 18.96 2.09
CA LEU A 356 -0.33 17.59 1.62
C LEU A 356 0.43 17.29 0.33
N HIS A 357 0.41 18.21 -0.64
CA HIS A 357 1.16 18.04 -1.87
C HIS A 357 2.68 17.96 -1.62
N ALA A 358 3.21 18.81 -0.72
CA ALA A 358 4.62 18.75 -0.35
C ALA A 358 4.97 17.41 0.31
N LEU A 359 4.13 16.91 1.23
CA LEU A 359 4.32 15.61 1.87
C LEU A 359 4.27 14.47 0.85
N LEU A 360 3.35 14.49 -0.11
CA LEU A 360 3.28 13.47 -1.17
C LEU A 360 4.49 13.51 -2.10
N LEU A 361 5.00 14.71 -2.45
CA LEU A 361 6.17 14.87 -3.32
C LEU A 361 7.47 14.34 -2.69
N HIS A 362 7.60 14.44 -1.38
CA HIS A 362 8.82 14.07 -0.65
C HIS A 362 8.68 12.80 0.20
N GLY A 363 7.49 12.18 0.20
CA GLY A 363 7.16 11.04 1.04
C GLY A 363 6.98 11.42 2.52
N ARG A 364 7.95 12.13 3.09
CA ARG A 364 7.91 12.68 4.45
C ARG A 364 8.76 13.95 4.56
N LEU A 365 8.35 14.86 5.42
CA LEU A 365 9.07 16.12 5.66
C LEU A 365 8.97 16.54 7.13
N ASP A 366 10.04 17.12 7.61
CA ASP A 366 10.03 17.80 8.90
C ASP A 366 9.39 19.21 8.75
N GLY A 367 8.84 19.74 9.84
CA GLY A 367 8.14 21.02 9.83
C GLY A 367 9.03 22.20 9.44
N ARG A 368 10.34 22.14 9.69
CA ARG A 368 11.30 23.19 9.31
C ARG A 368 11.53 23.21 7.80
N ILE A 369 11.54 22.04 7.19
CA ILE A 369 11.67 21.94 5.72
C ILE A 369 10.40 22.43 5.04
N LEU A 370 9.22 22.09 5.58
CA LEU A 370 7.96 22.64 5.08
C LEU A 370 7.96 24.17 5.06
N GLN A 371 8.49 24.83 6.11
CA GLN A 371 8.64 26.29 6.15
C GLN A 371 9.60 26.84 5.09
N LYS A 372 10.61 26.09 4.68
CA LYS A 372 11.56 26.52 3.65
C LYS A 372 11.00 26.41 2.23
N ILE A 373 10.10 25.44 1.99
CA ILE A 373 9.63 25.10 0.63
C ILE A 373 8.22 25.60 0.32
N LEU A 374 7.43 25.97 1.36
CA LEU A 374 6.05 26.43 1.19
C LEU A 374 5.94 27.95 1.42
N PRO A 375 5.11 28.65 0.66
CA PRO A 375 4.81 30.07 0.87
C PRO A 375 3.77 30.24 2.00
N LEU A 376 4.04 29.65 3.17
CA LEU A 376 3.17 29.66 4.35
C LEU A 376 3.95 30.11 5.57
N SER A 377 3.28 30.78 6.51
CA SER A 377 3.88 31.11 7.79
C SER A 377 4.08 29.83 8.65
N GLY A 378 5.03 29.87 9.59
CA GLY A 378 5.22 28.76 10.52
C GLY A 378 3.96 28.43 11.33
N THR A 379 3.17 29.46 11.67
CA THR A 379 1.89 29.30 12.37
C THR A 379 0.87 28.54 11.49
N ASP A 380 0.77 28.91 10.21
CA ASP A 380 -0.15 28.26 9.28
C ASP A 380 0.23 26.78 9.06
N ILE A 381 1.52 26.48 8.99
CA ILE A 381 2.01 25.10 8.86
C ILE A 381 1.66 24.28 10.11
N ILE A 382 1.92 24.80 11.31
CA ILE A 382 1.59 24.10 12.56
C ILE A 382 0.08 23.88 12.67
N ALA A 383 -0.72 24.90 12.43
CA ALA A 383 -2.19 24.80 12.47
C ALA A 383 -2.72 23.83 11.41
N GLY A 384 -2.15 23.88 10.20
CA GLY A 384 -2.49 22.97 9.10
C GLY A 384 -2.17 21.51 9.44
N LEU A 385 -0.96 21.23 9.94
CA LEU A 385 -0.57 19.89 10.36
C LEU A 385 -1.46 19.38 11.51
N ALA A 386 -1.75 20.20 12.53
CA ALA A 386 -2.65 19.83 13.62
C ALA A 386 -4.05 19.47 13.11
N THR A 387 -4.59 20.25 12.16
CA THR A 387 -5.87 19.95 11.50
C THR A 387 -5.83 18.64 10.74
N LEU A 388 -4.79 18.41 9.94
CA LEU A 388 -4.65 17.20 9.13
C LEU A 388 -4.45 15.94 9.98
N VAL A 389 -3.73 16.04 11.10
CA VAL A 389 -3.62 14.98 12.10
C VAL A 389 -4.97 14.70 12.76
N GLY A 390 -5.71 15.75 13.14
CA GLY A 390 -7.05 15.62 13.70
C GLY A 390 -8.04 14.92 12.77
N CYS A 391 -7.85 15.05 11.46
CA CYS A 391 -8.63 14.34 10.43
C CYS A 391 -8.09 12.92 10.12
N GLY A 392 -6.96 12.53 10.68
CA GLY A 392 -6.33 11.22 10.44
C GLY A 392 -5.67 11.07 9.06
N VAL A 393 -5.53 12.14 8.27
CA VAL A 393 -4.93 12.09 6.92
C VAL A 393 -3.42 12.27 6.93
N VAL A 394 -2.87 12.81 8.01
CA VAL A 394 -1.42 12.96 8.24
C VAL A 394 -1.07 12.36 9.59
N GLU A 395 0.11 11.76 9.68
CA GLU A 395 0.67 11.18 10.89
C GLU A 395 2.13 11.58 11.09
N ALA A 396 2.58 11.54 12.34
CA ALA A 396 3.98 11.72 12.66
C ALA A 396 4.73 10.40 12.48
N ALA A 397 5.83 10.42 11.75
CA ALA A 397 6.76 9.31 11.67
C ALA A 397 7.64 9.22 12.95
N PRO A 398 8.28 8.06 13.22
CA PRO A 398 9.12 7.88 14.42
C PRO A 398 10.30 8.86 14.54
N ASP A 399 10.77 9.40 13.41
CA ASP A 399 11.84 10.40 13.35
C ASP A 399 11.36 11.85 13.57
N GLY A 400 10.07 12.04 13.87
CA GLY A 400 9.43 13.35 14.06
C GLY A 400 9.06 14.08 12.78
N SER A 401 9.28 13.48 11.61
CA SER A 401 8.78 13.99 10.35
C SER A 401 7.28 13.71 10.17
N TRP A 402 6.66 14.39 9.21
CA TRP A 402 5.25 14.24 8.88
C TRP A 402 5.09 13.51 7.55
N GLN A 403 4.10 12.63 7.46
CA GLN A 403 3.75 11.91 6.25
C GLN A 403 2.23 11.78 6.10
N VAL A 404 1.77 11.55 4.88
CA VAL A 404 0.36 11.21 4.64
C VAL A 404 0.14 9.78 5.14
N SER A 405 -0.90 9.59 5.97
CA SER A 405 -1.24 8.26 6.48
C SER A 405 -1.73 7.34 5.36
N ALA A 406 -1.47 6.05 5.46
CA ALA A 406 -1.94 5.09 4.46
C ALA A 406 -3.48 5.10 4.33
N LEU A 407 -4.21 5.23 5.45
CA LEU A 407 -5.67 5.35 5.45
C LEU A 407 -6.16 6.66 4.81
N GLY A 408 -5.44 7.75 4.99
CA GLY A 408 -5.79 9.06 4.45
C GLY A 408 -5.40 9.26 2.99
N TYR A 409 -4.48 8.44 2.46
CA TYR A 409 -3.94 8.59 1.12
C TYR A 409 -5.01 8.69 0.01
N PRO A 410 -6.04 7.83 -0.04
CA PRO A 410 -7.06 7.94 -1.09
C PRO A 410 -7.83 9.26 -1.06
N ALA A 411 -8.15 9.76 0.14
CA ALA A 411 -8.87 11.03 0.29
C ALA A 411 -8.00 12.23 -0.12
N VAL A 412 -6.71 12.18 0.22
CA VAL A 412 -5.73 13.22 -0.15
C VAL A 412 -5.51 13.23 -1.67
N ASP A 413 -5.34 12.05 -2.27
CA ASP A 413 -5.14 11.93 -3.71
C ASP A 413 -6.38 12.41 -4.50
N ASP A 414 -7.60 12.00 -4.10
CA ASP A 414 -8.84 12.48 -4.73
C ASP A 414 -8.98 14.02 -4.61
N ALA A 415 -8.68 14.60 -3.46
CA ALA A 415 -8.77 16.04 -3.24
C ALA A 415 -7.77 16.82 -4.10
N LEU A 416 -6.50 16.40 -4.12
CA LEU A 416 -5.47 17.10 -4.89
C LEU A 416 -5.69 16.94 -6.40
N ARG A 417 -6.13 15.78 -6.87
CA ARG A 417 -6.53 15.59 -8.28
C ARG A 417 -7.71 16.48 -8.65
N GLY A 418 -8.73 16.56 -7.77
CA GLY A 418 -9.89 17.42 -7.96
C GLY A 418 -9.56 18.91 -8.06
N GLU A 419 -8.51 19.35 -7.38
CA GLU A 419 -7.99 20.73 -7.44
C GLU A 419 -6.96 20.95 -8.58
N GLY A 420 -6.71 19.94 -9.40
CA GLY A 420 -5.84 20.05 -10.57
C GLY A 420 -4.33 19.98 -10.27
N TYR A 421 -3.94 19.45 -9.10
CA TYR A 421 -2.53 19.17 -8.85
C TYR A 421 -2.03 18.05 -9.76
N LEU A 422 -0.75 18.10 -10.11
CA LEU A 422 -0.11 17.07 -10.91
C LEU A 422 -0.02 15.78 -10.07
N ALA A 423 -0.82 14.81 -10.43
CA ALA A 423 -1.00 13.60 -9.66
C ALA A 423 -0.07 12.47 -10.08
N GLY A 424 0.22 11.58 -9.14
CA GLY A 424 0.93 10.32 -9.39
C GLY A 424 0.18 9.35 -10.30
N ALA A 425 0.83 8.24 -10.64
CA ALA A 425 0.28 7.22 -11.52
C ALA A 425 -0.84 6.38 -10.87
N PHE A 426 -0.90 6.37 -9.53
CA PHE A 426 -1.81 5.53 -8.74
C PHE A 426 -3.03 6.27 -8.25
#